data_7253ecc464abd971ed9ae3bf61a7dc02
#
_entry.id   7253ecc464abd971ed9ae3bf61a7dc02
#
_cell.length_a   1.000
_cell.length_b   1.000
_cell.length_c   1.000
_cell.angle_alpha   90.00
_cell.angle_beta   90.00
_cell.angle_gamma   90.00
#
_symmetry.space_group_name_H-M   'P 1'
#
loop_
_entity.id
_entity.type
_entity.pdbx_description
1 polymer ?
#
loop_
_entity_poly.entity_id
_entity_poly.type
_entity_poly.pdbx_seq_one_letter_code
_entity_poly.pdbx_strand_id
1 'polypeptide(L)'
;MKKILTFVILLLFSFTLVSCNEVEKNIIPLPEKPEIETEKNVVSKDSVKILAIGNSFSDDAMVNYMYGILQAFGVNEIKIANMYIGGCTIQTHYNNAVNDSASYTYRKNDSTSAQPGIFVNTANKKISEALVDEEWDLITLQQASQDSGMIDTYKSDQINYLIDLAVKTTQRPNTKFAWHMTWAYHKNTGHSAFPKYNSDQMTMYEAICGCVRQNIVTNDYINFVIPSGTAIQNARSSYLGDTLTEGDGYHLNNLGDYIIGLTWIVKYTGWDINDLNMDYVPSAFVRDIEVIKESVTNAINNPFEVTQSKFLEKPSINIDLTKYELLDWQPTFGHWNSTGSEATKIIKSMKNFVCSGKRFSKSELPVGSIIIIEQGWQYRPDGWTTEDKNTGVRPGNVTTEVVEIDEAWWGNYIYRAFNVSSSSEPDLTDKVEEAGAKLKIYVPKA
;
A
#
# COMPACT_ATOMS: atom_id res chain seq x y z
N MET A 1 -88.37 0.55 -44.48
CA MET A 1 -87.22 -0.30 -44.39
C MET A 1 -85.99 0.59 -44.13
N LYS A 2 -85.66 0.85 -42.87
CA LYS A 2 -84.48 1.69 -42.44
C LYS A 2 -83.44 0.81 -41.89
N LYS A 3 -82.21 0.82 -42.45
CA LYS A 3 -81.07 0.13 -41.97
C LYS A 3 -80.44 0.96 -40.81
N ILE A 4 -80.36 0.33 -39.65
CA ILE A 4 -79.69 0.86 -38.47
C ILE A 4 -78.23 0.44 -38.54
N LEU A 5 -77.34 1.41 -38.62
CA LEU A 5 -75.88 1.24 -38.62
C LEU A 5 -75.38 1.36 -37.15
N THR A 6 -74.95 0.27 -36.59
CA THR A 6 -74.39 0.22 -35.21
C THR A 6 -72.92 0.61 -35.26
N PHE A 7 -72.59 1.75 -34.67
CA PHE A 7 -71.20 2.20 -34.48
C PHE A 7 -70.65 1.53 -33.21
N VAL A 8 -69.69 0.68 -33.37
CA VAL A 8 -68.86 0.15 -32.24
C VAL A 8 -67.71 1.09 -32.03
N ILE A 9 -67.71 1.80 -30.89
CA ILE A 9 -66.59 2.62 -30.44
C ILE A 9 -65.60 1.71 -29.72
N LEU A 10 -64.46 1.47 -30.34
CA LEU A 10 -63.31 0.77 -29.72
C LEU A 10 -62.50 1.81 -28.91
N LEU A 11 -62.61 1.76 -27.58
CA LEU A 11 -61.73 2.53 -26.70
C LEU A 11 -60.36 1.85 -26.67
N LEU A 12 -59.41 2.41 -27.37
CA LEU A 12 -57.98 2.04 -27.21
C LEU A 12 -57.45 2.74 -25.96
N PHE A 13 -57.29 1.94 -24.89
CA PHE A 13 -56.46 2.34 -23.77
C PHE A 13 -54.98 2.26 -24.19
N SER A 14 -54.41 3.43 -24.49
CA SER A 14 -52.97 3.56 -24.62
C SER A 14 -52.32 3.50 -23.24
N PHE A 15 -51.76 2.36 -22.91
CA PHE A 15 -50.80 2.26 -21.84
C PHE A 15 -49.51 3.02 -22.26
N THR A 16 -49.30 4.21 -21.73
CA THR A 16 -48.01 4.86 -21.77
C THR A 16 -47.11 4.10 -20.79
N LEU A 17 -46.24 3.26 -21.33
CA LEU A 17 -45.08 2.76 -20.66
C LEU A 17 -44.19 4.00 -20.37
N VAL A 18 -44.12 4.38 -19.10
CA VAL A 18 -43.09 5.28 -18.61
C VAL A 18 -41.79 4.49 -18.70
N SER A 19 -41.05 4.68 -19.78
CA SER A 19 -39.67 4.25 -19.89
C SER A 19 -38.90 5.02 -18.83
N CYS A 20 -38.36 4.26 -17.85
CA CYS A 20 -37.25 4.79 -17.06
C CYS A 20 -36.15 5.17 -18.05
N ASN A 21 -35.96 6.45 -18.23
CA ASN A 21 -34.75 6.95 -18.88
C ASN A 21 -33.58 6.48 -18.02
N GLU A 22 -32.87 5.44 -18.47
CA GLU A 22 -31.49 5.25 -18.11
C GLU A 22 -30.79 6.57 -18.44
N VAL A 23 -30.23 7.22 -17.43
CA VAL A 23 -29.35 8.34 -17.61
C VAL A 23 -28.15 7.77 -18.37
N GLU A 24 -28.15 7.92 -19.70
CA GLU A 24 -26.96 7.71 -20.49
C GLU A 24 -25.86 8.54 -19.84
N LYS A 25 -24.91 7.85 -19.19
CA LYS A 25 -23.67 8.48 -18.78
C LYS A 25 -23.01 9.01 -20.04
N ASN A 26 -23.11 10.31 -20.27
CA ASN A 26 -22.34 10.99 -21.28
C ASN A 26 -20.86 10.87 -20.92
N ILE A 27 -20.27 9.74 -21.26
CA ILE A 27 -18.82 9.57 -21.27
C ILE A 27 -18.33 10.44 -22.43
N ILE A 28 -17.85 11.63 -22.10
CA ILE A 28 -17.17 12.48 -23.10
C ILE A 28 -15.94 11.69 -23.54
N PRO A 29 -15.85 11.27 -24.81
CA PRO A 29 -14.66 10.57 -25.29
C PRO A 29 -13.46 11.49 -25.06
N LEU A 30 -12.40 10.94 -24.47
CA LEU A 30 -11.14 11.64 -24.32
C LEU A 30 -10.67 12.07 -25.71
N PRO A 31 -10.21 13.33 -25.90
CA PRO A 31 -9.51 13.68 -27.12
C PRO A 31 -8.32 12.74 -27.27
N GLU A 32 -8.17 12.12 -28.44
CA GLU A 32 -6.99 11.33 -28.76
C GLU A 32 -5.78 12.23 -28.54
N LYS A 33 -4.97 11.86 -27.54
CA LYS A 33 -3.70 12.53 -27.30
C LYS A 33 -2.85 12.25 -28.55
N PRO A 34 -2.24 13.25 -29.19
CA PRO A 34 -1.35 12.99 -30.30
C PRO A 34 -0.32 11.96 -29.81
N GLU A 35 -0.18 10.85 -30.54
CA GLU A 35 0.90 9.91 -30.33
C GLU A 35 2.21 10.69 -30.52
N ILE A 36 2.77 11.14 -29.42
CA ILE A 36 4.16 11.50 -29.39
C ILE A 36 4.85 10.14 -29.45
N GLU A 37 5.43 9.81 -30.62
CA GLU A 37 6.42 8.75 -30.70
C GLU A 37 7.51 9.07 -29.70
N THR A 38 7.31 8.62 -28.48
CA THR A 38 8.34 8.64 -27.47
C THR A 38 9.25 7.45 -27.81
N GLU A 39 10.43 7.73 -28.36
CA GLU A 39 11.57 6.88 -28.04
C GLU A 39 11.40 6.54 -26.54
N LYS A 40 11.31 5.25 -26.22
CA LYS A 40 11.29 4.79 -24.84
C LYS A 40 12.62 5.24 -24.23
N ASN A 41 12.67 6.45 -23.70
CA ASN A 41 13.75 6.87 -22.82
C ASN A 41 13.62 6.00 -21.57
N VAL A 42 14.30 4.86 -21.62
CA VAL A 42 14.40 3.97 -20.46
C VAL A 42 15.14 4.74 -19.38
N VAL A 43 14.50 4.96 -18.24
CA VAL A 43 15.13 5.61 -17.10
C VAL A 43 16.37 4.82 -16.71
N SER A 44 17.52 5.51 -16.55
CA SER A 44 18.76 4.85 -16.15
C SER A 44 18.65 4.27 -14.75
N LYS A 45 19.27 3.11 -14.54
CA LYS A 45 19.43 2.51 -13.21
C LYS A 45 20.64 3.08 -12.45
N ASP A 46 21.40 4.00 -13.03
CA ASP A 46 22.53 4.61 -12.35
C ASP A 46 22.09 5.52 -11.21
N SER A 47 21.02 6.29 -11.42
CA SER A 47 20.46 7.17 -10.40
C SER A 47 18.97 7.35 -10.61
N VAL A 48 18.20 7.37 -9.51
CA VAL A 48 16.76 7.72 -9.49
C VAL A 48 16.51 8.69 -8.34
N LYS A 49 16.01 9.90 -8.68
CA LYS A 49 15.76 10.99 -7.74
C LYS A 49 14.31 11.45 -7.83
N ILE A 50 13.53 11.22 -6.79
CA ILE A 50 12.08 11.48 -6.74
C ILE A 50 11.73 12.41 -5.59
N LEU A 51 11.02 13.50 -5.88
CA LEU A 51 10.44 14.43 -4.91
C LEU A 51 8.91 14.37 -4.98
N ALA A 52 8.26 14.12 -3.87
CA ALA A 52 6.84 14.34 -3.71
C ALA A 52 6.59 15.70 -3.05
N ILE A 53 5.67 16.48 -3.60
CA ILE A 53 5.03 17.60 -2.91
C ILE A 53 3.66 17.10 -2.48
N GLY A 54 3.60 16.53 -1.26
CA GLY A 54 2.50 15.65 -0.89
C GLY A 54 2.13 15.69 0.60
N ASN A 55 1.53 14.61 1.03
CA ASN A 55 1.05 14.41 2.39
C ASN A 55 1.28 12.95 2.83
N SER A 56 0.50 12.43 3.78
CA SER A 56 0.64 11.04 4.27
C SER A 56 0.45 9.99 3.16
N PHE A 57 -0.36 10.26 2.14
CA PHE A 57 -0.53 9.33 1.02
C PHE A 57 0.72 9.22 0.11
N SER A 58 1.54 10.27 0.04
CA SER A 58 2.88 10.15 -0.54
C SER A 58 3.82 9.38 0.38
N ASP A 59 3.68 9.49 1.70
CA ASP A 59 4.45 8.67 2.64
C ASP A 59 4.14 7.19 2.50
N ASP A 60 2.86 6.81 2.40
CA ASP A 60 2.44 5.43 2.15
C ASP A 60 3.12 4.87 0.88
N ALA A 61 3.27 5.70 -0.17
CA ALA A 61 3.96 5.28 -1.40
C ALA A 61 5.48 5.14 -1.24
N MET A 62 6.13 5.91 -0.37
CA MET A 62 7.58 6.12 -0.42
C MET A 62 8.31 5.53 0.78
N VAL A 63 7.77 5.72 2.01
CA VAL A 63 8.58 5.62 3.23
C VAL A 63 8.96 4.18 3.55
N ASN A 64 8.05 3.24 3.38
CA ASN A 64 8.28 1.87 3.84
C ASN A 64 9.04 1.00 2.81
N TYR A 65 8.74 1.15 1.51
CA TYR A 65 9.19 0.16 0.54
C TYR A 65 9.88 0.71 -0.71
N MET A 66 9.67 1.98 -1.10
CA MET A 66 10.18 2.48 -2.38
C MET A 66 11.69 2.35 -2.52
N TYR A 67 12.45 2.57 -1.44
CA TYR A 67 13.90 2.38 -1.44
C TYR A 67 14.28 0.93 -1.78
N GLY A 68 13.69 -0.05 -1.10
CA GLY A 68 13.91 -1.48 -1.36
C GLY A 68 13.44 -1.91 -2.75
N ILE A 69 12.34 -1.34 -3.26
CA ILE A 69 11.86 -1.60 -4.63
C ILE A 69 12.88 -1.10 -5.66
N LEU A 70 13.43 0.10 -5.48
CA LEU A 70 14.47 0.61 -6.38
C LEU A 70 15.74 -0.24 -6.33
N GLN A 71 16.15 -0.72 -5.14
CA GLN A 71 17.25 -1.68 -5.01
C GLN A 71 16.93 -3.00 -5.73
N ALA A 72 15.69 -3.49 -5.64
CA ALA A 72 15.26 -4.71 -6.32
C ALA A 72 15.34 -4.61 -7.85
N PHE A 73 15.21 -3.40 -8.40
CA PHE A 73 15.44 -3.12 -9.82
C PHE A 73 16.92 -2.85 -10.16
N GLY A 74 17.81 -2.84 -9.17
CA GLY A 74 19.25 -2.65 -9.35
C GLY A 74 19.66 -1.18 -9.54
N VAL A 75 18.95 -0.24 -8.92
CA VAL A 75 19.32 1.19 -8.92
C VAL A 75 20.52 1.42 -8.02
N ASN A 76 21.54 2.13 -8.52
CA ASN A 76 22.78 2.38 -7.79
C ASN A 76 22.66 3.57 -6.83
N GLU A 77 22.20 4.75 -7.31
CA GLU A 77 21.98 5.93 -6.48
C GLU A 77 20.49 6.20 -6.34
N ILE A 78 20.01 6.24 -5.11
CA ILE A 78 18.60 6.43 -4.78
C ILE A 78 18.45 7.65 -3.89
N LYS A 79 17.65 8.64 -4.32
CA LYS A 79 17.25 9.78 -3.49
C LYS A 79 15.75 9.98 -3.64
N ILE A 80 15.05 9.77 -2.56
CA ILE A 80 13.59 9.93 -2.52
C ILE A 80 13.20 10.84 -1.36
N ALA A 81 12.30 11.77 -1.62
CA ALA A 81 11.90 12.74 -0.62
C ALA A 81 10.43 13.12 -0.71
N ASN A 82 9.86 13.50 0.42
CA ASN A 82 8.50 14.04 0.51
C ASN A 82 8.50 15.38 1.27
N MET A 83 7.94 16.41 0.64
CA MET A 83 7.57 17.66 1.29
C MET A 83 6.22 17.45 1.98
N TYR A 84 6.29 17.02 3.25
CA TYR A 84 5.17 16.50 4.00
C TYR A 84 4.46 17.57 4.84
N ILE A 85 3.15 17.62 4.68
CA ILE A 85 2.19 18.17 5.66
C ILE A 85 0.98 17.21 5.69
N GLY A 86 0.56 16.74 6.86
CA GLY A 86 -0.58 15.81 7.00
C GLY A 86 -1.86 16.39 6.39
N GLY A 87 -2.53 15.63 5.50
CA GLY A 87 -3.77 16.05 4.84
C GLY A 87 -3.67 17.29 3.94
N CYS A 88 -2.46 17.67 3.51
CA CYS A 88 -2.21 18.87 2.72
C CYS A 88 -2.92 18.83 1.36
N THR A 89 -3.70 19.86 1.06
CA THR A 89 -4.40 20.06 -0.22
C THR A 89 -3.55 20.83 -1.22
N ILE A 90 -3.88 20.75 -2.50
CA ILE A 90 -3.24 21.58 -3.54
C ILE A 90 -3.33 23.07 -3.21
N GLN A 91 -4.47 23.53 -2.68
CA GLN A 91 -4.63 24.93 -2.23
C GLN A 91 -3.62 25.29 -1.15
N THR A 92 -3.35 24.39 -0.21
CA THR A 92 -2.40 24.63 0.88
C THR A 92 -0.96 24.64 0.35
N HIS A 93 -0.60 23.69 -0.54
CA HIS A 93 0.69 23.71 -1.20
C HIS A 93 0.91 25.00 -1.99
N TYR A 94 -0.08 25.44 -2.76
CA TYR A 94 -0.04 26.68 -3.51
C TYR A 94 0.18 27.89 -2.58
N ASN A 95 -0.60 28.03 -1.52
CA ASN A 95 -0.45 29.13 -0.57
C ASN A 95 0.94 29.16 0.07
N ASN A 96 1.46 27.99 0.46
CA ASN A 96 2.79 27.89 1.03
C ASN A 96 3.89 28.23 0.00
N ALA A 97 3.71 27.86 -1.26
CA ALA A 97 4.64 28.17 -2.34
C ALA A 97 4.66 29.68 -2.65
N VAL A 98 3.48 30.32 -2.75
CA VAL A 98 3.36 31.77 -2.99
C VAL A 98 4.01 32.58 -1.87
N ASN A 99 3.84 32.15 -0.61
CA ASN A 99 4.37 32.84 0.56
C ASN A 99 5.79 32.37 0.95
N ASP A 100 6.38 31.46 0.20
CA ASP A 100 7.66 30.81 0.50
C ASP A 100 7.74 30.34 1.96
N SER A 101 6.68 29.65 2.44
CA SER A 101 6.48 29.33 3.85
C SER A 101 7.29 28.10 4.27
N ALA A 102 8.01 28.22 5.41
CA ALA A 102 8.76 27.11 6.02
C ALA A 102 7.82 26.20 6.85
N SER A 103 6.84 25.57 6.19
CA SER A 103 5.74 24.84 6.84
C SER A 103 5.86 23.33 6.76
N TYR A 104 6.87 22.80 6.07
CA TYR A 104 6.97 21.38 5.76
C TYR A 104 7.91 20.64 6.69
N THR A 105 7.60 19.36 6.91
CA THR A 105 8.61 18.36 7.27
C THR A 105 9.16 17.78 5.97
N TYR A 106 10.43 18.05 5.70
CA TYR A 106 11.14 17.44 4.58
C TYR A 106 11.65 16.07 5.01
N ARG A 107 11.11 15.03 4.43
CA ARG A 107 11.46 13.63 4.69
C ARG A 107 12.29 13.14 3.52
N LYS A 108 13.56 12.78 3.75
CA LYS A 108 14.47 12.36 2.69
C LYS A 108 15.18 11.06 3.04
N ASN A 109 15.25 10.17 2.09
CA ASN A 109 16.09 8.99 2.10
C ASN A 109 17.14 9.12 0.99
N ASP A 110 18.40 8.92 1.34
CA ASP A 110 19.54 9.09 0.46
C ASP A 110 20.47 7.89 0.59
N SER A 111 20.70 7.15 -0.50
CA SER A 111 21.57 5.98 -0.55
C SER A 111 23.04 6.30 -0.27
N THR A 112 23.43 7.57 -0.41
CA THR A 112 24.81 8.05 -0.14
C THR A 112 25.00 8.59 1.27
N SER A 113 23.91 8.61 2.09
CA SER A 113 23.95 9.05 3.48
C SER A 113 24.61 8.02 4.40
N ALA A 114 24.86 8.42 5.65
CA ALA A 114 25.37 7.50 6.68
C ALA A 114 24.38 6.39 7.07
N GLN A 115 23.11 6.54 6.70
CA GLN A 115 22.01 5.60 7.00
C GLN A 115 21.15 5.37 5.75
N PRO A 116 21.67 4.65 4.74
CA PRO A 116 20.92 4.32 3.53
C PRO A 116 19.62 3.55 3.88
N GLY A 117 18.55 3.85 3.18
CA GLY A 117 17.25 3.19 3.41
C GLY A 117 16.42 3.81 4.54
N ILE A 118 16.95 4.77 5.30
CA ILE A 118 16.25 5.43 6.42
C ILE A 118 15.87 6.85 6.04
N PHE A 119 14.61 7.22 6.28
CA PHE A 119 14.15 8.59 6.10
C PHE A 119 14.59 9.50 7.25
N VAL A 120 15.29 10.57 6.90
CA VAL A 120 15.64 11.65 7.83
C VAL A 120 14.63 12.77 7.70
N ASN A 121 14.08 13.22 8.83
CA ASN A 121 13.08 14.29 8.89
C ASN A 121 13.72 15.63 9.27
N THR A 122 13.50 16.65 8.43
CA THR A 122 13.94 18.02 8.70
C THR A 122 12.69 18.93 8.71
N ALA A 123 12.39 19.51 9.88
CA ALA A 123 11.23 20.40 10.04
C ALA A 123 11.49 21.80 9.48
N ASN A 124 10.43 22.57 9.31
CA ASN A 124 10.46 23.98 8.91
C ASN A 124 11.16 24.21 7.55
N LYS A 125 10.90 23.33 6.60
CA LYS A 125 11.42 23.45 5.24
C LYS A 125 10.42 24.13 4.31
N LYS A 126 10.97 24.79 3.27
CA LYS A 126 10.23 25.42 2.18
C LYS A 126 10.26 24.53 0.95
N ILE A 127 9.26 24.64 0.07
CA ILE A 127 9.28 23.96 -1.23
C ILE A 127 10.50 24.40 -2.04
N SER A 128 10.81 25.70 -2.05
CA SER A 128 11.97 26.26 -2.77
C SER A 128 13.31 25.64 -2.35
N GLU A 129 13.48 25.32 -1.06
CA GLU A 129 14.68 24.65 -0.57
C GLU A 129 14.78 23.20 -1.03
N ALA A 130 13.68 22.46 -1.01
CA ALA A 130 13.66 21.06 -1.46
C ALA A 130 13.89 20.94 -2.97
N LEU A 131 13.40 21.90 -3.76
CA LEU A 131 13.56 21.91 -5.21
C LEU A 131 15.02 22.04 -5.65
N VAL A 132 15.90 22.67 -4.86
CA VAL A 132 17.32 22.83 -5.16
C VAL A 132 18.22 21.84 -4.42
N ASP A 133 17.66 21.00 -3.55
CA ASP A 133 18.43 20.06 -2.74
C ASP A 133 19.04 18.94 -3.59
N GLU A 134 18.34 18.52 -4.62
CA GLU A 134 18.81 17.51 -5.58
C GLU A 134 18.42 17.88 -7.02
N GLU A 135 19.08 17.22 -7.94
CA GLU A 135 18.68 17.24 -9.35
C GLU A 135 17.53 16.23 -9.58
N TRP A 136 16.32 16.60 -9.21
CA TRP A 136 15.14 15.70 -9.26
C TRP A 136 14.81 15.24 -10.68
N ASP A 137 14.66 13.94 -10.87
CA ASP A 137 14.22 13.33 -12.12
C ASP A 137 12.71 13.34 -12.26
N LEU A 138 12.01 13.12 -11.12
CA LEU A 138 10.57 13.11 -11.02
C LEU A 138 10.11 13.98 -9.85
N ILE A 139 9.16 14.87 -10.12
CA ILE A 139 8.42 15.61 -9.08
C ILE A 139 6.94 15.23 -9.18
N THR A 140 6.33 14.84 -8.06
CA THR A 140 4.92 14.45 -8.03
C THR A 140 4.08 15.42 -7.24
N LEU A 141 2.84 15.57 -7.67
CA LEU A 141 1.77 16.30 -7.01
C LEU A 141 0.58 15.37 -6.79
N GLN A 142 -0.23 15.67 -5.80
CA GLN A 142 -1.48 14.95 -5.52
C GLN A 142 -2.50 15.85 -4.85
N GLN A 143 -3.78 15.49 -4.89
CA GLN A 143 -4.79 16.11 -4.04
C GLN A 143 -4.87 15.37 -2.69
N ALA A 144 -5.26 16.06 -1.64
CA ALA A 144 -5.56 15.43 -0.36
C ALA A 144 -6.75 14.46 -0.49
N SER A 145 -6.69 13.34 0.22
CA SER A 145 -7.63 12.22 0.06
C SER A 145 -9.10 12.63 0.23
N GLN A 146 -9.39 13.51 1.20
CA GLN A 146 -10.75 14.01 1.46
C GLN A 146 -11.34 14.82 0.29
N ASP A 147 -10.50 15.34 -0.60
CA ASP A 147 -10.87 16.21 -1.72
C ASP A 147 -10.49 15.60 -3.08
N SER A 148 -9.92 14.39 -3.08
CA SER A 148 -9.39 13.75 -4.30
C SER A 148 -10.45 13.45 -5.37
N GLY A 149 -11.73 13.29 -4.98
CA GLY A 149 -12.87 13.17 -5.90
C GLY A 149 -13.73 14.43 -5.98
N MET A 150 -13.25 15.60 -5.49
CA MET A 150 -13.98 16.86 -5.49
C MET A 150 -13.46 17.78 -6.61
N ILE A 151 -14.16 17.81 -7.73
CA ILE A 151 -13.74 18.50 -8.96
C ILE A 151 -13.37 19.97 -8.75
N ASP A 152 -14.13 20.69 -7.92
CA ASP A 152 -13.92 22.10 -7.64
C ASP A 152 -12.62 22.41 -6.90
N THR A 153 -11.93 21.40 -6.37
CA THR A 153 -10.66 21.53 -5.68
C THR A 153 -9.44 21.38 -6.61
N TYR A 154 -9.67 21.00 -7.88
CA TYR A 154 -8.62 20.87 -8.89
C TYR A 154 -8.46 22.20 -9.64
N LYS A 155 -7.76 23.15 -9.04
CA LYS A 155 -7.51 24.48 -9.62
C LYS A 155 -6.26 24.43 -10.50
N SER A 156 -6.45 24.48 -11.81
CA SER A 156 -5.35 24.38 -12.79
C SER A 156 -4.30 25.48 -12.61
N ASP A 157 -4.71 26.70 -12.26
CA ASP A 157 -3.80 27.81 -11.98
C ASP A 157 -2.86 27.52 -10.79
N GLN A 158 -3.35 26.86 -9.76
CA GLN A 158 -2.57 26.47 -8.58
C GLN A 158 -1.61 25.33 -8.91
N ILE A 159 -2.08 24.31 -9.61
CA ILE A 159 -1.28 23.17 -10.05
C ILE A 159 -0.15 23.67 -10.96
N ASN A 160 -0.48 24.48 -11.95
CA ASN A 160 0.48 25.01 -12.91
C ASN A 160 1.50 25.93 -12.22
N TYR A 161 1.07 26.74 -11.24
CA TYR A 161 2.00 27.56 -10.46
C TYR A 161 3.06 26.72 -9.72
N LEU A 162 2.64 25.62 -9.09
CA LEU A 162 3.58 24.74 -8.39
C LEU A 162 4.60 24.10 -9.34
N ILE A 163 4.17 23.70 -10.53
CA ILE A 163 5.06 23.15 -11.56
C ILE A 163 5.97 24.24 -12.14
N ASP A 164 5.44 25.40 -12.46
CA ASP A 164 6.23 26.54 -12.94
C ASP A 164 7.32 26.96 -11.93
N LEU A 165 6.97 26.97 -10.63
CA LEU A 165 7.92 27.21 -9.58
C LEU A 165 9.04 26.15 -9.62
N ALA A 166 8.68 24.89 -9.73
CA ALA A 166 9.64 23.80 -9.80
C ALA A 166 10.54 23.92 -11.04
N VAL A 167 9.99 24.15 -12.22
CA VAL A 167 10.75 24.34 -13.46
C VAL A 167 11.72 25.50 -13.35
N LYS A 168 11.27 26.66 -12.86
CA LYS A 168 12.10 27.86 -12.70
C LYS A 168 13.21 27.70 -11.68
N THR A 169 12.93 26.93 -10.62
CA THR A 169 13.86 26.73 -9.50
C THR A 169 14.90 25.68 -9.81
N THR A 170 14.49 24.53 -10.35
CA THR A 170 15.41 23.43 -10.67
C THR A 170 16.25 23.71 -11.92
N GLN A 171 15.72 24.49 -12.86
CA GLN A 171 16.33 24.77 -14.18
C GLN A 171 16.72 23.48 -14.96
N ARG A 172 16.04 22.38 -14.70
CA ARG A 172 16.27 21.08 -15.36
C ARG A 172 15.17 20.77 -16.38
N PRO A 173 15.48 20.77 -17.68
CA PRO A 173 14.49 20.58 -18.74
C PRO A 173 13.95 19.13 -18.78
N ASN A 174 14.67 18.16 -18.18
CA ASN A 174 14.33 16.74 -18.24
C ASN A 174 13.52 16.27 -17.02
N THR A 175 13.33 17.09 -16.00
CA THR A 175 12.49 16.74 -14.85
C THR A 175 11.06 16.44 -15.33
N LYS A 176 10.54 15.27 -14.95
CA LYS A 176 9.16 14.89 -15.23
C LYS A 176 8.26 15.30 -14.08
N PHE A 177 7.02 15.66 -14.42
CA PHE A 177 5.97 15.98 -13.46
C PHE A 177 4.87 14.93 -13.56
N ALA A 178 4.52 14.31 -12.45
CA ALA A 178 3.44 13.33 -12.43
C ALA A 178 2.38 13.66 -11.38
N TRP A 179 1.17 13.23 -11.68
CA TRP A 179 0.06 13.27 -10.72
C TRP A 179 -0.09 11.92 -10.03
N HIS A 180 0.03 11.89 -8.72
CA HIS A 180 -0.28 10.72 -7.93
C HIS A 180 -1.80 10.63 -7.74
N MET A 181 -2.45 9.76 -8.48
CA MET A 181 -3.87 9.47 -8.31
C MET A 181 -4.05 8.54 -7.11
N THR A 182 -4.56 9.09 -6.02
CA THR A 182 -4.75 8.39 -4.75
C THR A 182 -5.92 7.40 -4.80
N TRP A 183 -6.14 6.66 -3.73
CA TRP A 183 -7.11 5.57 -3.64
C TRP A 183 -8.37 5.95 -2.87
N ALA A 184 -9.44 5.20 -3.13
CA ALA A 184 -10.66 5.27 -2.35
C ALA A 184 -10.48 4.61 -0.98
N TYR A 185 -11.17 5.12 0.03
CA TYR A 185 -11.16 4.61 1.38
C TYR A 185 -11.68 3.17 1.48
N HIS A 186 -11.41 2.51 2.60
CA HIS A 186 -12.03 1.25 2.95
C HIS A 186 -13.55 1.41 3.06
N LYS A 187 -14.32 0.42 2.58
CA LYS A 187 -15.80 0.47 2.54
C LYS A 187 -16.47 0.72 3.91
N ASN A 188 -15.79 0.41 5.01
CA ASN A 188 -16.30 0.59 6.38
C ASN A 188 -15.50 1.67 7.15
N THR A 189 -14.80 2.58 6.47
CA THR A 189 -14.06 3.64 7.14
C THR A 189 -14.98 4.58 7.91
N GLY A 190 -14.50 5.05 9.06
CA GLY A 190 -15.14 6.13 9.82
C GLY A 190 -14.69 7.54 9.42
N HIS A 191 -13.94 7.71 8.32
CA HIS A 191 -13.41 9.01 7.91
C HIS A 191 -14.52 10.01 7.61
N SER A 192 -14.44 11.22 8.21
CA SER A 192 -15.50 12.25 8.15
C SER A 192 -15.80 12.78 6.75
N ALA A 193 -14.90 12.63 5.79
CA ALA A 193 -15.12 13.01 4.40
C ALA A 193 -15.80 11.92 3.55
N PHE A 194 -15.90 10.68 4.03
CA PHE A 194 -16.47 9.59 3.26
C PHE A 194 -17.94 9.81 2.85
N PRO A 195 -18.79 10.44 3.68
CA PRO A 195 -20.15 10.82 3.27
C PRO A 195 -20.22 11.74 2.02
N LYS A 196 -19.17 12.49 1.67
CA LYS A 196 -19.10 13.26 0.41
C LYS A 196 -19.24 12.34 -0.82
N TYR A 197 -18.91 11.07 -0.66
CA TYR A 197 -18.96 10.02 -1.68
C TYR A 197 -20.07 8.99 -1.39
N ASN A 198 -21.16 9.43 -0.77
CA ASN A 198 -22.27 8.57 -0.34
C ASN A 198 -21.87 7.41 0.58
N SER A 199 -20.74 7.52 1.27
CA SER A 199 -20.13 6.43 2.05
C SER A 199 -19.98 5.14 1.22
N ASP A 200 -19.63 5.29 -0.05
CA ASP A 200 -19.44 4.20 -1.00
C ASP A 200 -18.06 4.27 -1.65
N GLN A 201 -17.34 3.16 -1.58
CA GLN A 201 -15.96 3.05 -2.05
C GLN A 201 -15.83 3.23 -3.55
N MET A 202 -16.75 2.62 -4.32
CA MET A 202 -16.69 2.73 -5.77
C MET A 202 -17.09 4.11 -6.25
N THR A 203 -18.08 4.74 -5.62
CA THR A 203 -18.44 6.13 -5.87
C THR A 203 -17.24 7.06 -5.63
N MET A 204 -16.48 6.84 -4.55
CA MET A 204 -15.26 7.61 -4.29
C MET A 204 -14.20 7.36 -5.36
N TYR A 205 -13.94 6.11 -5.73
CA TYR A 205 -12.99 5.75 -6.77
C TYR A 205 -13.33 6.39 -8.13
N GLU A 206 -14.58 6.26 -8.56
CA GLU A 206 -15.06 6.84 -9.82
C GLU A 206 -14.95 8.38 -9.82
N ALA A 207 -15.26 9.02 -8.68
CA ALA A 207 -15.10 10.46 -8.52
C ALA A 207 -13.62 10.90 -8.64
N ILE A 208 -12.70 10.17 -8.03
CA ILE A 208 -11.24 10.41 -8.14
C ILE A 208 -10.82 10.29 -9.61
N CYS A 209 -11.17 9.19 -10.28
CA CYS A 209 -10.86 8.97 -11.69
C CYS A 209 -11.44 10.09 -12.57
N GLY A 210 -12.68 10.51 -12.31
CA GLY A 210 -13.35 11.60 -13.04
C GLY A 210 -12.61 12.93 -12.91
N CYS A 211 -12.20 13.30 -11.69
CA CYS A 211 -11.43 14.52 -11.42
C CYS A 211 -10.09 14.51 -12.16
N VAL A 212 -9.37 13.40 -12.09
CA VAL A 212 -8.05 13.27 -12.74
C VAL A 212 -8.17 13.29 -14.26
N ARG A 213 -9.15 12.59 -14.84
CA ARG A 213 -9.40 12.66 -16.31
C ARG A 213 -9.66 14.07 -16.78
N GLN A 214 -10.51 14.82 -16.07
CA GLN A 214 -10.97 16.13 -16.52
C GLN A 214 -9.93 17.23 -16.35
N ASN A 215 -9.11 17.18 -15.31
CA ASN A 215 -8.23 18.30 -14.94
C ASN A 215 -6.74 18.00 -15.07
N ILE A 216 -6.35 16.72 -15.00
CA ILE A 216 -4.95 16.32 -14.97
C ILE A 216 -4.49 15.75 -16.31
N VAL A 217 -5.27 14.84 -16.91
CA VAL A 217 -4.90 14.23 -18.20
C VAL A 217 -4.82 15.28 -19.30
N THR A 218 -5.65 16.32 -19.21
CA THR A 218 -5.70 17.44 -20.17
C THR A 218 -4.73 18.58 -19.84
N ASN A 219 -3.96 18.45 -18.75
CA ASN A 219 -3.00 19.46 -18.33
C ASN A 219 -1.63 19.21 -18.97
N ASP A 220 -1.18 20.13 -19.84
CA ASP A 220 0.08 20.00 -20.57
C ASP A 220 1.33 20.02 -19.67
N TYR A 221 1.21 20.51 -18.43
CA TYR A 221 2.30 20.53 -17.44
C TYR A 221 2.54 19.17 -16.79
N ILE A 222 1.58 18.23 -16.87
CA ILE A 222 1.68 16.90 -16.26
C ILE A 222 2.04 15.87 -17.34
N ASN A 223 3.19 15.22 -17.17
CA ASN A 223 3.66 14.22 -18.14
C ASN A 223 2.85 12.91 -18.09
N PHE A 224 2.45 12.47 -16.90
CA PHE A 224 1.66 11.24 -16.72
C PHE A 224 0.98 11.17 -15.35
N VAL A 225 0.04 10.24 -15.25
CA VAL A 225 -0.67 9.89 -14.01
C VAL A 225 -0.10 8.60 -13.45
N ILE A 226 0.18 8.57 -12.14
CA ILE A 226 0.53 7.35 -11.41
C ILE A 226 -0.77 6.77 -10.83
N PRO A 227 -1.26 5.62 -11.31
CA PRO A 227 -2.61 5.13 -11.03
C PRO A 227 -2.68 4.29 -9.74
N SER A 228 -2.16 4.80 -8.63
CA SER A 228 -2.15 4.08 -7.34
C SER A 228 -3.54 3.67 -6.89
N GLY A 229 -4.54 4.54 -7.05
CA GLY A 229 -5.93 4.24 -6.71
C GLY A 229 -6.49 3.06 -7.50
N THR A 230 -6.15 2.94 -8.78
CA THR A 230 -6.57 1.82 -9.61
C THR A 230 -5.82 0.54 -9.25
N ALA A 231 -4.52 0.62 -8.91
CA ALA A 231 -3.77 -0.55 -8.47
C ALA A 231 -4.35 -1.15 -7.19
N ILE A 232 -4.70 -0.30 -6.22
CA ILE A 232 -5.38 -0.73 -4.99
C ILE A 232 -6.76 -1.32 -5.31
N GLN A 233 -7.53 -0.71 -6.21
CA GLN A 233 -8.86 -1.22 -6.53
C GLN A 233 -8.81 -2.53 -7.30
N ASN A 234 -7.80 -2.73 -8.18
CA ASN A 234 -7.54 -4.01 -8.83
C ASN A 234 -7.18 -5.09 -7.79
N ALA A 235 -6.28 -4.78 -6.86
CA ALA A 235 -5.89 -5.71 -5.80
C ALA A 235 -7.09 -6.10 -4.90
N ARG A 236 -7.99 -5.17 -4.60
CA ARG A 236 -9.25 -5.45 -3.87
C ARG A 236 -10.17 -6.43 -4.60
N SER A 237 -10.09 -6.53 -5.91
CA SER A 237 -10.90 -7.48 -6.70
C SER A 237 -10.37 -8.91 -6.64
N SER A 238 -9.22 -9.15 -6.03
CA SER A 238 -8.60 -10.46 -5.81
C SER A 238 -9.01 -11.09 -4.47
N TYR A 239 -8.38 -12.22 -4.13
CA TYR A 239 -8.51 -12.82 -2.80
C TYR A 239 -8.04 -11.92 -1.65
N LEU A 240 -7.27 -10.87 -1.95
CA LEU A 240 -6.86 -9.90 -0.94
C LEU A 240 -8.06 -9.11 -0.39
N GLY A 241 -9.07 -8.88 -1.23
CA GLY A 241 -10.26 -8.16 -0.83
C GLY A 241 -9.94 -6.75 -0.30
N ASP A 242 -10.83 -6.20 0.52
CA ASP A 242 -10.67 -4.87 1.10
C ASP A 242 -9.88 -4.92 2.43
N THR A 243 -8.63 -5.42 2.38
CA THR A 243 -7.74 -5.59 3.54
C THR A 243 -6.45 -4.77 3.45
N LEU A 244 -6.38 -3.83 2.51
CA LEU A 244 -5.14 -3.11 2.16
C LEU A 244 -4.96 -1.80 2.93
N THR A 245 -5.84 -1.48 3.86
CA THR A 245 -5.76 -0.28 4.70
C THR A 245 -5.44 -0.62 6.15
N GLU A 246 -4.91 0.34 6.88
CA GLU A 246 -4.79 0.28 8.32
C GLU A 246 -6.16 0.36 9.01
N GLY A 247 -6.16 0.32 10.36
CA GLY A 247 -7.39 0.36 11.15
C GLY A 247 -8.20 1.65 11.04
N ASP A 248 -7.62 2.73 10.51
CA ASP A 248 -8.32 3.99 10.22
C ASP A 248 -9.14 3.94 8.92
N GLY A 249 -8.85 2.98 8.05
CA GLY A 249 -9.58 2.72 6.82
C GLY A 249 -9.26 3.68 5.66
N TYR A 250 -8.16 4.45 5.73
CA TYR A 250 -7.75 5.34 4.65
C TYR A 250 -6.25 5.36 4.37
N HIS A 251 -5.37 5.22 5.37
CA HIS A 251 -3.96 4.93 5.12
C HIS A 251 -3.78 3.47 4.73
N LEU A 252 -2.81 3.19 3.90
CA LEU A 252 -2.51 1.81 3.49
C LEU A 252 -1.70 1.09 4.56
N ASN A 253 -1.89 -0.22 4.61
CA ASN A 253 -1.00 -1.07 5.38
C ASN A 253 0.23 -1.47 4.53
N ASN A 254 1.14 -2.20 5.13
CA ASN A 254 2.40 -2.60 4.49
C ASN A 254 2.23 -3.20 3.09
N LEU A 255 1.21 -4.03 2.85
CA LEU A 255 0.96 -4.63 1.54
C LEU A 255 0.45 -3.60 0.54
N GLY A 256 -0.46 -2.73 0.96
CA GLY A 256 -0.94 -1.61 0.15
C GLY A 256 0.18 -0.64 -0.22
N ASP A 257 1.05 -0.28 0.73
CA ASP A 257 2.23 0.57 0.51
C ASP A 257 3.17 -0.03 -0.54
N TYR A 258 3.42 -1.35 -0.46
CA TYR A 258 4.26 -2.05 -1.43
C TYR A 258 3.66 -2.00 -2.84
N ILE A 259 2.35 -2.24 -2.97
CA ILE A 259 1.64 -2.17 -4.26
C ILE A 259 1.79 -0.78 -4.88
N ILE A 260 1.55 0.28 -4.12
CA ILE A 260 1.62 1.63 -4.68
C ILE A 260 3.05 2.11 -4.92
N GLY A 261 4.00 1.76 -4.05
CA GLY A 261 5.42 2.02 -4.28
C GLY A 261 5.91 1.39 -5.58
N LEU A 262 5.53 0.14 -5.83
CA LEU A 262 5.82 -0.57 -7.09
C LEU A 262 5.10 0.08 -8.29
N THR A 263 3.85 0.54 -8.11
CA THR A 263 3.10 1.27 -9.14
C THR A 263 3.82 2.56 -9.54
N TRP A 264 4.36 3.32 -8.58
CA TRP A 264 5.10 4.54 -8.87
C TRP A 264 6.33 4.24 -9.73
N ILE A 265 7.14 3.28 -9.30
CA ILE A 265 8.41 2.97 -9.97
C ILE A 265 8.17 2.43 -11.37
N VAL A 266 7.32 1.42 -11.53
CA VAL A 266 7.05 0.82 -12.85
C VAL A 266 6.39 1.83 -13.80
N LYS A 267 5.46 2.67 -13.30
CA LYS A 267 4.83 3.72 -14.13
C LYS A 267 5.82 4.78 -14.59
N TYR A 268 6.70 5.22 -13.70
CA TYR A 268 7.70 6.23 -14.00
C TYR A 268 8.79 5.73 -14.96
N THR A 269 9.31 4.55 -14.68
CA THR A 269 10.50 4.04 -15.37
C THR A 269 10.19 3.26 -16.63
N GLY A 270 9.00 2.65 -16.71
CA GLY A 270 8.65 1.71 -17.77
C GLY A 270 9.41 0.40 -17.71
N TRP A 271 10.11 0.10 -16.61
CA TRP A 271 10.80 -1.19 -16.43
C TRP A 271 9.80 -2.34 -16.37
N ASP A 272 10.24 -3.51 -16.82
CA ASP A 272 9.41 -4.70 -16.69
C ASP A 272 9.32 -5.12 -15.21
N ILE A 273 8.10 -5.22 -14.71
CA ILE A 273 7.85 -5.62 -13.32
C ILE A 273 8.39 -7.04 -13.03
N ASN A 274 8.61 -7.86 -14.06
CA ASN A 274 9.18 -9.19 -13.93
C ASN A 274 10.70 -9.18 -13.73
N ASP A 275 11.37 -8.04 -13.97
CA ASP A 275 12.79 -7.85 -13.67
C ASP A 275 13.04 -7.56 -12.17
N LEU A 276 11.98 -7.51 -11.35
CA LEU A 276 12.09 -7.32 -9.91
C LEU A 276 12.89 -8.47 -9.29
N ASN A 277 14.02 -8.17 -8.65
CA ASN A 277 14.80 -9.19 -7.95
C ASN A 277 14.05 -9.64 -6.68
N MET A 278 13.67 -10.91 -6.65
CA MET A 278 12.88 -11.52 -5.58
C MET A 278 13.59 -11.54 -4.22
N ASP A 279 14.92 -11.46 -4.19
CA ASP A 279 15.69 -11.41 -2.93
C ASP A 279 15.43 -10.13 -2.12
N TYR A 280 14.92 -9.07 -2.77
CA TYR A 280 14.54 -7.81 -2.14
C TYR A 280 13.04 -7.71 -1.84
N VAL A 281 12.24 -8.67 -2.30
CA VAL A 281 10.80 -8.68 -1.98
C VAL A 281 10.62 -9.11 -0.53
N PRO A 282 9.92 -8.34 0.31
CA PRO A 282 9.64 -8.75 1.68
C PRO A 282 9.02 -10.15 1.72
N SER A 283 9.55 -11.02 2.58
CA SER A 283 9.09 -12.41 2.68
C SER A 283 7.59 -12.56 2.88
N ALA A 284 6.98 -11.60 3.61
CA ALA A 284 5.54 -11.53 3.81
C ALA A 284 4.73 -11.35 2.51
N PHE A 285 5.35 -10.84 1.43
CA PHE A 285 4.68 -10.53 0.16
C PHE A 285 5.01 -11.51 -0.97
N VAL A 286 5.99 -12.38 -0.77
CA VAL A 286 6.41 -13.35 -1.81
C VAL A 286 5.24 -14.19 -2.30
N ARG A 287 4.36 -14.60 -1.39
CA ARG A 287 3.16 -15.39 -1.74
C ARG A 287 2.15 -14.59 -2.58
N ASP A 288 2.09 -13.29 -2.34
CA ASP A 288 1.13 -12.40 -2.96
C ASP A 288 1.72 -11.68 -4.20
N ILE A 289 2.98 -11.99 -4.56
CA ILE A 289 3.72 -11.25 -5.59
C ILE A 289 3.04 -11.25 -6.96
N GLU A 290 2.40 -12.36 -7.34
CA GLU A 290 1.75 -12.46 -8.63
C GLU A 290 0.47 -11.61 -8.70
N VAL A 291 -0.32 -11.54 -7.63
CA VAL A 291 -1.47 -10.64 -7.57
C VAL A 291 -1.03 -9.17 -7.46
N ILE A 292 0.07 -8.89 -6.79
CA ILE A 292 0.68 -7.56 -6.75
C ILE A 292 1.07 -7.13 -8.17
N LYS A 293 1.86 -7.95 -8.88
CA LYS A 293 2.30 -7.68 -10.25
C LYS A 293 1.12 -7.48 -11.20
N GLU A 294 0.10 -8.34 -11.10
CA GLU A 294 -1.12 -8.22 -11.91
C GLU A 294 -1.82 -6.88 -11.65
N SER A 295 -2.03 -6.53 -10.38
CA SER A 295 -2.73 -5.31 -9.98
C SER A 295 -2.04 -4.06 -10.48
N VAL A 296 -0.71 -4.01 -10.36
CA VAL A 296 0.13 -2.91 -10.85
C VAL A 296 0.10 -2.82 -12.37
N THR A 297 0.34 -3.93 -13.07
CA THR A 297 0.38 -3.97 -14.54
C THR A 297 -0.97 -3.55 -15.14
N ASN A 298 -2.06 -4.07 -14.60
CA ASN A 298 -3.40 -3.74 -15.06
C ASN A 298 -3.74 -2.27 -14.81
N ALA A 299 -3.32 -1.69 -13.69
CA ALA A 299 -3.52 -0.27 -13.41
C ALA A 299 -2.72 0.64 -14.35
N ILE A 300 -1.50 0.25 -14.72
CA ILE A 300 -0.68 1.00 -15.66
C ILE A 300 -1.30 0.99 -17.07
N ASN A 301 -1.83 -0.16 -17.49
CA ASN A 301 -2.48 -0.33 -18.79
C ASN A 301 -3.86 0.32 -18.86
N ASN A 302 -4.63 0.26 -17.76
CA ASN A 302 -6.00 0.80 -17.65
C ASN A 302 -6.10 1.72 -16.42
N PRO A 303 -5.52 2.94 -16.47
CA PRO A 303 -5.30 3.75 -15.27
C PRO A 303 -6.57 4.25 -14.58
N PHE A 304 -7.73 4.17 -15.23
CA PHE A 304 -8.99 4.71 -14.74
C PHE A 304 -10.13 3.69 -14.67
N GLU A 305 -9.81 2.43 -14.81
CA GLU A 305 -10.81 1.35 -14.82
C GLU A 305 -10.31 0.17 -14.01
N VAL A 306 -11.20 -0.39 -13.20
CA VAL A 306 -10.89 -1.59 -12.44
C VAL A 306 -10.79 -2.79 -13.40
N THR A 307 -9.67 -3.46 -13.38
CA THR A 307 -9.49 -4.75 -14.04
C THR A 307 -9.64 -5.84 -13.00
N GLN A 308 -10.64 -6.72 -13.19
CA GLN A 308 -10.87 -7.83 -12.26
C GLN A 308 -9.66 -8.77 -12.24
N SER A 309 -9.23 -9.13 -11.05
CA SER A 309 -8.11 -10.06 -10.88
C SER A 309 -8.51 -11.49 -11.28
N LYS A 310 -7.56 -12.22 -11.84
CA LYS A 310 -7.69 -13.68 -12.04
C LYS A 310 -7.39 -14.49 -10.78
N PHE A 311 -6.79 -13.86 -9.76
CA PHE A 311 -6.42 -14.50 -8.49
C PHE A 311 -7.57 -14.36 -7.49
N LEU A 312 -8.61 -15.18 -7.61
CA LEU A 312 -9.79 -15.16 -6.74
C LEU A 312 -9.59 -15.99 -5.47
N GLU A 313 -8.66 -16.92 -5.50
CA GLU A 313 -8.31 -17.79 -4.36
C GLU A 313 -6.84 -17.58 -4.00
N LYS A 314 -6.56 -17.55 -2.70
CA LYS A 314 -5.19 -17.43 -2.20
C LYS A 314 -4.40 -18.66 -2.62
N PRO A 315 -3.20 -18.50 -3.23
CA PRO A 315 -2.39 -19.65 -3.63
C PRO A 315 -2.15 -20.57 -2.45
N SER A 316 -2.35 -21.88 -2.67
CA SER A 316 -1.96 -22.88 -1.68
C SER A 316 -0.44 -22.85 -1.52
N ILE A 317 0.01 -22.96 -0.26
CA ILE A 317 1.44 -23.02 0.01
C ILE A 317 1.90 -24.43 -0.31
N ASN A 318 2.61 -24.58 -1.40
CA ASN A 318 3.24 -25.82 -1.77
C ASN A 318 4.68 -25.85 -1.26
N ILE A 319 4.81 -26.00 0.08
CA ILE A 319 6.11 -26.19 0.70
C ILE A 319 6.45 -27.67 0.59
N ASP A 320 7.59 -27.95 0.00
CA ASP A 320 8.16 -29.29 0.01
C ASP A 320 8.71 -29.61 1.42
N LEU A 321 7.79 -29.98 2.31
CA LEU A 321 8.12 -30.31 3.71
C LEU A 321 9.06 -31.50 3.81
N THR A 322 9.36 -32.23 2.73
CA THR A 322 10.35 -33.31 2.76
C THR A 322 11.78 -32.79 3.03
N LYS A 323 12.04 -31.53 2.77
CA LYS A 323 13.30 -30.81 3.02
C LYS A 323 13.45 -30.31 4.46
N TYR A 324 12.40 -30.46 5.27
CA TYR A 324 12.34 -29.91 6.61
C TYR A 324 12.08 -31.01 7.63
N GLU A 325 12.41 -30.71 8.87
CA GLU A 325 11.99 -31.49 10.04
C GLU A 325 11.11 -30.63 10.95
N LEU A 326 10.12 -31.26 11.58
CA LEU A 326 9.22 -30.57 12.52
C LEU A 326 9.98 -30.32 13.81
N LEU A 327 10.09 -29.04 14.21
CA LEU A 327 10.69 -28.66 15.48
C LEU A 327 9.73 -28.97 16.63
N ASP A 328 10.20 -29.73 17.61
CA ASP A 328 9.49 -29.93 18.87
C ASP A 328 9.70 -28.71 19.78
N TRP A 329 8.72 -27.84 19.83
CA TRP A 329 8.81 -26.58 20.57
C TRP A 329 8.20 -26.62 21.97
N GLN A 330 7.70 -27.79 22.43
CA GLN A 330 7.24 -28.06 23.78
C GLN A 330 6.27 -26.99 24.32
N PRO A 331 4.99 -27.02 23.95
CA PRO A 331 4.01 -26.01 24.37
C PRO A 331 3.84 -26.03 25.89
N THR A 332 3.71 -24.83 26.47
CA THR A 332 3.57 -24.64 27.93
C THR A 332 2.48 -23.58 28.19
N PHE A 333 1.69 -23.80 29.24
CA PHE A 333 0.64 -22.84 29.61
C PHE A 333 1.22 -21.51 30.08
N GLY A 334 0.66 -20.40 29.57
CA GLY A 334 1.05 -19.05 29.90
C GLY A 334 1.69 -18.31 28.73
N HIS A 335 2.28 -17.15 29.01
CA HIS A 335 2.99 -16.36 28.01
C HIS A 335 4.36 -15.91 28.54
N TRP A 336 5.32 -15.69 27.63
CA TRP A 336 6.61 -15.12 27.97
C TRP A 336 6.45 -13.65 28.37
N ASN A 337 7.06 -13.29 29.52
CA ASN A 337 7.17 -11.90 29.91
C ASN A 337 8.39 -11.28 29.22
N SER A 338 8.14 -10.30 28.36
CA SER A 338 9.18 -9.59 27.61
C SER A 338 9.53 -8.23 28.23
N THR A 339 9.02 -7.90 29.43
CA THR A 339 9.22 -6.58 30.04
C THR A 339 9.64 -6.67 31.50
N GLY A 340 10.48 -5.73 31.93
CA GLY A 340 10.90 -5.57 33.33
C GLY A 340 11.90 -6.60 33.83
N SER A 341 12.05 -6.70 35.15
CA SER A 341 13.01 -7.60 35.83
C SER A 341 12.69 -9.09 35.68
N GLU A 342 11.54 -9.44 35.13
CA GLU A 342 11.10 -10.81 34.93
C GLU A 342 11.03 -11.20 33.45
N ALA A 343 11.79 -10.51 32.59
CA ALA A 343 11.76 -10.68 31.13
C ALA A 343 12.11 -12.10 30.63
N THR A 344 12.57 -12.99 31.52
CA THR A 344 12.92 -14.40 31.20
C THR A 344 11.93 -15.40 31.77
N LYS A 345 10.82 -14.98 32.36
CA LYS A 345 9.85 -15.85 33.00
C LYS A 345 8.56 -16.01 32.18
N ILE A 346 7.95 -17.18 32.30
CA ILE A 346 6.62 -17.47 31.79
C ILE A 346 5.60 -17.06 32.85
N ILE A 347 4.67 -16.18 32.44
CA ILE A 347 3.57 -15.71 33.28
C ILE A 347 2.34 -16.58 33.05
N LYS A 348 1.82 -17.19 34.11
CA LYS A 348 0.68 -18.12 34.06
C LYS A 348 -0.68 -17.46 34.34
N SER A 349 -0.72 -16.14 34.62
CA SER A 349 -1.96 -15.44 34.93
C SER A 349 -2.84 -15.13 33.71
N MET A 350 -2.28 -15.20 32.49
CA MET A 350 -3.02 -14.97 31.26
C MET A 350 -3.48 -16.27 30.65
N LYS A 351 -4.77 -16.59 30.83
CA LYS A 351 -5.36 -17.88 30.47
C LYS A 351 -5.53 -18.12 28.97
N ASN A 352 -5.45 -17.05 28.17
CA ASN A 352 -5.63 -17.09 26.73
C ASN A 352 -4.35 -17.32 25.93
N PHE A 353 -3.25 -17.75 26.58
CA PHE A 353 -1.98 -18.00 25.92
C PHE A 353 -1.40 -19.38 26.25
N VAL A 354 -0.79 -19.95 25.22
CA VAL A 354 0.16 -21.06 25.31
C VAL A 354 1.47 -20.56 24.69
N CYS A 355 2.58 -20.85 25.30
CA CYS A 355 3.89 -20.39 24.83
C CYS A 355 4.89 -21.54 24.66
N SER A 356 5.99 -21.26 23.96
CA SER A 356 7.12 -22.20 23.93
C SER A 356 7.73 -22.34 25.34
N GLY A 357 8.03 -23.56 25.73
CA GLY A 357 8.63 -23.86 27.05
C GLY A 357 10.06 -23.36 27.19
N LYS A 358 10.68 -22.97 26.06
CA LYS A 358 12.04 -22.42 26.00
C LYS A 358 12.14 -21.27 24.98
N ARG A 359 13.23 -20.54 25.06
CA ARG A 359 13.66 -19.59 24.03
C ARG A 359 14.55 -20.33 23.03
N PHE A 360 14.45 -19.99 21.76
CA PHE A 360 15.24 -20.56 20.67
C PHE A 360 16.34 -19.59 20.26
N SER A 361 17.55 -20.11 20.10
CA SER A 361 18.66 -19.42 19.48
C SER A 361 18.54 -19.46 17.94
N LYS A 362 19.31 -18.62 17.23
CA LYS A 362 19.35 -18.62 15.76
C LYS A 362 19.87 -19.95 15.18
N SER A 363 20.68 -20.71 15.92
CA SER A 363 21.13 -22.04 15.50
C SER A 363 20.05 -23.11 15.62
N GLU A 364 19.11 -22.96 16.56
CA GLU A 364 18.00 -23.89 16.74
C GLU A 364 16.82 -23.56 15.82
N LEU A 365 16.72 -22.29 15.40
CA LEU A 365 15.70 -21.80 14.49
C LEU A 365 16.38 -20.99 13.38
N PRO A 366 17.08 -21.65 12.45
CA PRO A 366 17.88 -20.98 11.42
C PRO A 366 17.01 -20.23 10.41
N VAL A 367 17.65 -19.30 9.70
CA VAL A 367 17.06 -18.67 8.50
C VAL A 367 16.66 -19.76 7.51
N GLY A 368 15.54 -19.57 6.84
CA GLY A 368 14.92 -20.58 5.98
C GLY A 368 13.97 -21.53 6.75
N SER A 369 13.85 -21.41 8.08
CA SER A 369 12.81 -22.13 8.82
C SER A 369 11.43 -21.59 8.48
N ILE A 370 10.42 -22.43 8.62
CA ILE A 370 9.05 -22.11 8.26
C ILE A 370 8.13 -22.25 9.47
N ILE A 371 7.34 -21.23 9.71
CA ILE A 371 6.30 -21.25 10.74
C ILE A 371 4.95 -21.33 10.03
N ILE A 372 4.13 -22.31 10.43
CA ILE A 372 2.76 -22.46 9.94
C ILE A 372 1.82 -22.30 11.12
N ILE A 373 0.89 -21.33 11.06
CA ILE A 373 -0.19 -21.14 12.03
C ILE A 373 -1.53 -21.51 11.40
N GLU A 374 -2.36 -22.24 12.12
CA GLU A 374 -3.70 -22.63 11.66
C GLU A 374 -4.63 -21.42 11.60
N GLN A 375 -5.52 -21.38 10.62
CA GLN A 375 -6.51 -20.30 10.45
C GLN A 375 -7.34 -20.09 11.73
N GLY A 376 -7.55 -18.82 12.10
CA GLY A 376 -8.26 -18.44 13.33
C GLY A 376 -7.36 -18.38 14.56
N TRP A 377 -6.08 -18.78 14.44
CA TRP A 377 -5.07 -18.65 15.47
C TRP A 377 -4.05 -17.57 15.11
N GLN A 378 -3.34 -17.10 16.12
CA GLN A 378 -2.28 -16.13 15.97
C GLN A 378 -1.10 -16.50 16.87
N TYR A 379 0.11 -16.11 16.46
CA TYR A 379 1.26 -16.20 17.34
C TYR A 379 1.96 -14.85 17.45
N ARG A 380 2.70 -14.68 18.52
CA ARG A 380 3.57 -13.51 18.73
C ARG A 380 4.99 -14.01 18.98
N PRO A 381 5.95 -13.68 18.12
CA PRO A 381 7.35 -14.01 18.32
C PRO A 381 7.96 -12.96 19.26
N ASP A 382 8.11 -13.29 20.54
CA ASP A 382 8.89 -12.46 21.48
C ASP A 382 10.39 -12.62 21.21
N GLY A 383 11.19 -11.60 21.49
CA GLY A 383 12.62 -11.60 21.22
C GLY A 383 13.44 -10.97 22.34
N TRP A 384 14.69 -11.43 22.50
CA TRP A 384 15.66 -10.93 23.47
C TRP A 384 16.97 -10.55 22.78
N THR A 385 17.46 -9.35 23.05
CA THR A 385 18.73 -8.84 22.50
C THR A 385 19.94 -9.22 23.37
N THR A 386 19.69 -9.65 24.60
CA THR A 386 20.71 -10.19 25.52
C THR A 386 20.12 -11.40 26.27
N GLU A 387 20.93 -12.12 27.03
CA GLU A 387 20.45 -13.26 27.80
C GLU A 387 19.38 -12.88 28.85
N ASP A 388 19.49 -11.67 29.42
CA ASP A 388 18.69 -11.26 30.58
C ASP A 388 17.66 -10.18 30.26
N LYS A 389 17.70 -9.54 29.09
CA LYS A 389 16.85 -8.38 28.79
C LYS A 389 16.16 -8.48 27.45
N ASN A 390 14.87 -8.25 27.44
CA ASN A 390 14.15 -7.86 26.26
C ASN A 390 14.15 -6.32 26.19
N THR A 391 14.91 -5.77 25.24
CA THR A 391 14.98 -4.34 24.97
C THR A 391 14.22 -3.96 23.70
N GLY A 392 13.55 -4.93 23.05
CA GLY A 392 12.87 -4.75 21.79
C GLY A 392 11.43 -4.28 21.93
N VAL A 393 10.94 -3.64 20.89
CA VAL A 393 9.51 -3.40 20.67
C VAL A 393 8.82 -4.74 20.54
N ARG A 394 7.70 -4.95 21.24
CA ARG A 394 6.90 -6.17 21.11
C ARG A 394 6.43 -6.27 19.65
N PRO A 395 6.78 -7.33 18.93
CA PRO A 395 6.20 -7.56 17.59
C PRO A 395 4.68 -7.73 17.74
N GLY A 396 3.94 -7.31 16.72
CA GLY A 396 2.51 -7.54 16.65
C GLY A 396 2.17 -9.04 16.59
N ASN A 397 0.90 -9.36 16.77
CA ASN A 397 0.41 -10.70 16.53
C ASN A 397 0.48 -11.03 15.03
N VAL A 398 0.96 -12.20 14.71
CA VAL A 398 1.04 -12.72 13.34
C VAL A 398 -0.12 -13.69 13.11
N THR A 399 -0.96 -13.37 12.16
CA THR A 399 -2.11 -14.20 11.74
C THR A 399 -1.90 -14.84 10.36
N THR A 400 -0.76 -14.56 9.73
CA THR A 400 -0.40 -15.13 8.44
C THR A 400 -0.16 -16.63 8.59
N GLU A 401 -0.81 -17.43 7.77
CA GLU A 401 -0.78 -18.89 7.87
C GLU A 401 0.63 -19.48 7.74
N VAL A 402 1.51 -18.84 6.99
CA VAL A 402 2.92 -19.29 6.83
C VAL A 402 3.85 -18.09 6.84
N VAL A 403 4.94 -18.26 7.58
CA VAL A 403 6.03 -17.29 7.65
C VAL A 403 7.34 -18.03 7.43
N GLU A 404 8.15 -17.59 6.49
CA GLU A 404 9.54 -18.02 6.36
C GLU A 404 10.41 -17.10 7.23
N ILE A 405 11.30 -17.72 8.01
CA ILE A 405 12.22 -17.00 8.89
C ILE A 405 13.41 -16.52 8.06
N ASP A 406 13.57 -15.22 7.97
CA ASP A 406 14.70 -14.55 7.33
C ASP A 406 15.55 -13.76 8.34
N GLU A 407 16.58 -13.09 7.86
CA GLU A 407 17.43 -12.22 8.69
C GLU A 407 16.64 -11.05 9.29
N ALA A 408 15.65 -10.50 8.57
CA ALA A 408 14.82 -9.40 9.05
C ALA A 408 13.90 -9.88 10.19
N TRP A 409 13.38 -11.09 10.10
CA TRP A 409 12.59 -11.71 11.18
C TRP A 409 13.43 -11.84 12.46
N TRP A 410 14.70 -12.21 12.34
CA TRP A 410 15.61 -12.24 13.48
C TRP A 410 15.96 -10.84 13.99
N GLY A 411 16.24 -9.89 13.12
CA GLY A 411 16.71 -8.56 13.49
C GLY A 411 17.90 -8.61 14.43
N ASN A 412 17.88 -7.81 15.50
CA ASN A 412 18.92 -7.76 16.54
C ASN A 412 18.72 -8.77 17.69
N TYR A 413 17.78 -9.69 17.58
CA TYR A 413 17.49 -10.64 18.65
C TYR A 413 18.41 -11.86 18.59
N ILE A 414 18.90 -12.28 19.77
CA ILE A 414 19.71 -13.51 19.93
C ILE A 414 18.85 -14.71 20.33
N TYR A 415 17.67 -14.44 20.91
CA TYR A 415 16.68 -15.47 21.25
C TYR A 415 15.30 -15.05 20.80
N ARG A 416 14.50 -16.02 20.40
CA ARG A 416 13.07 -15.90 20.11
C ARG A 416 12.26 -16.93 20.87
N ALA A 417 11.03 -16.57 21.23
CA ALA A 417 10.04 -17.50 21.77
C ALA A 417 8.67 -17.16 21.18
N PHE A 418 7.74 -18.10 21.30
CA PHE A 418 6.41 -17.97 20.70
C PHE A 418 5.34 -17.92 21.78
N ASN A 419 4.35 -17.05 21.59
CA ASN A 419 3.11 -17.06 22.33
C ASN A 419 1.97 -17.28 21.34
N VAL A 420 1.13 -18.27 21.58
CA VAL A 420 0.01 -18.67 20.71
C VAL A 420 -1.30 -18.34 21.41
N SER A 421 -2.24 -17.76 20.68
CA SER A 421 -3.58 -17.42 21.18
C SER A 421 -4.62 -17.44 20.07
N SER A 422 -5.89 -17.43 20.45
CA SER A 422 -7.01 -17.25 19.53
C SER A 422 -8.08 -16.37 20.18
N SER A 423 -8.75 -15.54 19.40
CA SER A 423 -9.88 -14.74 19.88
C SER A 423 -11.14 -15.59 20.18
N SER A 424 -11.23 -16.77 19.57
CA SER A 424 -12.36 -17.70 19.80
C SER A 424 -12.16 -18.60 21.00
N GLU A 425 -10.94 -18.67 21.58
CA GLU A 425 -10.57 -19.53 22.71
C GLU A 425 -9.98 -18.70 23.86
N PRO A 426 -10.82 -18.11 24.71
CA PRO A 426 -10.36 -17.17 25.73
C PRO A 426 -9.68 -17.85 26.95
N ASP A 427 -9.81 -19.17 27.12
CA ASP A 427 -9.19 -19.96 28.19
C ASP A 427 -8.55 -21.24 27.62
N LEU A 428 -7.22 -21.29 27.67
CA LEU A 428 -6.39 -22.39 27.16
C LEU A 428 -5.77 -23.23 28.30
N THR A 429 -6.24 -23.08 29.52
CA THR A 429 -5.64 -23.74 30.72
C THR A 429 -5.53 -25.27 30.53
N ASP A 430 -6.58 -25.89 30.02
CA ASP A 430 -6.65 -27.36 29.81
C ASP A 430 -6.47 -27.74 28.33
N LYS A 431 -6.06 -26.79 27.45
CA LYS A 431 -5.93 -26.98 25.99
C LYS A 431 -4.51 -26.74 25.47
N VAL A 432 -3.49 -26.95 26.32
CA VAL A 432 -2.10 -26.60 25.99
C VAL A 432 -1.59 -27.35 24.76
N GLU A 433 -1.80 -28.66 24.72
CA GLU A 433 -1.35 -29.49 23.59
C GLU A 433 -2.16 -29.18 22.31
N GLU A 434 -3.47 -29.00 22.45
CA GLU A 434 -4.33 -28.63 21.32
C GLU A 434 -3.92 -27.28 20.73
N ALA A 435 -3.76 -26.25 21.56
CA ALA A 435 -3.33 -24.93 21.13
C ALA A 435 -1.89 -24.96 20.57
N GLY A 436 -1.01 -25.75 21.18
CA GLY A 436 0.35 -25.97 20.70
C GLY A 436 0.40 -26.57 19.29
N ALA A 437 -0.48 -27.50 18.99
CA ALA A 437 -0.57 -28.14 17.68
C ALA A 437 -0.99 -27.18 16.56
N LYS A 438 -1.55 -25.98 16.90
CA LYS A 438 -1.95 -24.94 15.93
C LYS A 438 -0.77 -24.17 15.34
N LEU A 439 0.40 -24.21 16.01
CA LEU A 439 1.65 -23.62 15.52
C LEU A 439 2.63 -24.74 15.19
N LYS A 440 2.99 -24.88 13.94
CA LYS A 440 4.01 -25.83 13.47
C LYS A 440 5.24 -25.04 13.01
N ILE A 441 6.39 -25.47 13.47
CA ILE A 441 7.67 -24.87 13.12
C ILE A 441 8.51 -25.95 12.42
N TYR A 442 8.95 -25.66 11.22
CA TYR A 442 9.76 -26.56 10.42
C TYR A 442 11.14 -25.96 10.23
N VAL A 443 12.18 -26.71 10.53
CA VAL A 443 13.58 -26.31 10.32
C VAL A 443 14.16 -27.06 9.13
N PRO A 444 15.05 -26.43 8.33
CA PRO A 444 15.71 -27.12 7.21
C PRO A 444 16.49 -28.33 7.74
N LYS A 445 16.41 -29.45 7.04
CA LYS A 445 17.27 -30.61 7.28
C LYS A 445 18.70 -30.23 6.94
N ALA A 446 19.65 -30.69 7.76
CA ALA A 446 21.09 -30.49 7.56
C ALA A 446 21.61 -31.15 6.27
#